data_4dede6db994a4da63de92bcf1d8c3cb6
#
_entry.id   4dede6db994a4da63de92bcf1d8c3cb6
#
_cell.length_a   1.000
_cell.length_b   1.000
_cell.length_c   1.000
_cell.angle_alpha   90.00
_cell.angle_beta   90.00
_cell.angle_gamma   90.00
#
_symmetry.space_group_name_H-M   'P 1'
#
loop_
_entity.id
_entity.type
_entity.pdbx_description
1 polymer ?
#
loop_
_entity_poly.entity_id
_entity_poly.type
_entity_poly.pdbx_seq_one_letter_code
_entity_poly.pdbx_strand_id
1 'polypeptide(L)'
;MIKEFMEVVGHLISHPRFQKLDGIVQHHHSTRLEHSVNVSYTSYKIAKKFGWDAKSTARGGLLHDFFLLXLASDXIXQESCLGTSTYCCSXCQKACXSEQKKEEDIILKHMWGATIAPPKYKESYIVTMVDKYWAVKEAATPLRKRIKNRKFFRRKTLQSHHQ
;
A
#
# COMPACT_ATOMS: atom_id res chain seq x y z
N MET A 1 19.37 2.99 -5.41
CA MET A 1 18.16 2.88 -4.57
C MET A 1 16.97 2.26 -5.32
N ILE A 2 16.51 2.81 -6.45
CA ILE A 2 15.40 2.19 -7.23
C ILE A 2 15.81 0.81 -7.76
N LYS A 3 17.02 0.68 -8.33
CA LYS A 3 17.52 -0.60 -8.84
C LYS A 3 17.50 -1.68 -7.74
N GLU A 4 18.09 -1.39 -6.59
CA GLU A 4 18.14 -2.31 -5.43
C GLU A 4 16.73 -2.69 -4.95
N PHE A 5 15.81 -1.73 -4.92
CA PHE A 5 14.41 -1.98 -4.58
C PHE A 5 13.79 -2.97 -5.59
N MET A 6 13.99 -2.74 -6.89
CA MET A 6 13.47 -3.62 -7.95
C MET A 6 14.09 -5.02 -7.90
N GLU A 7 15.35 -5.15 -7.47
CA GLU A 7 15.97 -6.47 -7.24
C GLU A 7 15.24 -7.26 -6.14
N VAL A 8 14.72 -6.56 -5.13
CA VAL A 8 13.99 -7.18 -4.00
C VAL A 8 12.56 -7.57 -4.40
N VAL A 9 11.84 -6.68 -5.10
CA VAL A 9 10.39 -6.84 -5.31
C VAL A 9 9.96 -7.01 -6.77
N GLY A 10 10.86 -6.84 -7.73
CA GLY A 10 10.52 -6.85 -9.15
C GLY A 10 9.81 -8.12 -9.60
N HIS A 11 10.29 -9.28 -9.12
CA HIS A 11 9.69 -10.58 -9.43
C HIS A 11 8.25 -10.70 -8.86
N LEU A 12 7.99 -10.07 -7.71
CA LEU A 12 6.64 -10.03 -7.10
C LEU A 12 5.71 -9.11 -7.90
N ILE A 13 6.22 -7.91 -8.25
CA ILE A 13 5.46 -6.93 -9.03
C ILE A 13 5.05 -7.54 -10.38
N SER A 14 5.98 -8.25 -11.05
CA SER A 14 5.73 -8.89 -12.37
C SER A 14 4.85 -10.13 -12.30
N HIS A 15 4.56 -10.65 -11.10
CA HIS A 15 3.76 -11.87 -10.95
C HIS A 15 2.32 -11.64 -11.45
N PRO A 16 1.77 -12.51 -12.32
CA PRO A 16 0.43 -12.30 -12.91
C PRO A 16 -0.69 -12.07 -11.91
N ARG A 17 -0.67 -12.75 -10.76
CA ARG A 17 -1.67 -12.54 -9.71
C ARG A 17 -1.57 -11.14 -9.10
N PHE A 18 -0.34 -10.61 -8.96
CA PHE A 18 -0.12 -9.28 -8.40
C PHE A 18 -0.56 -8.19 -9.40
N GLN A 19 -0.35 -8.42 -10.69
CA GLN A 19 -0.77 -7.52 -11.75
C GLN A 19 -2.30 -7.32 -11.81
N LYS A 20 -3.09 -8.27 -11.32
CA LYS A 20 -4.55 -8.13 -11.21
C LYS A 20 -4.97 -6.95 -10.32
N LEU A 21 -4.11 -6.50 -9.39
CA LEU A 21 -4.34 -5.32 -8.55
C LEU A 21 -4.49 -4.03 -9.37
N ASP A 22 -3.93 -3.98 -10.57
CA ASP A 22 -4.00 -2.79 -11.44
C ASP A 22 -5.44 -2.55 -11.94
N GLY A 23 -6.25 -3.60 -12.05
CA GLY A 23 -7.66 -3.47 -12.41
C GLY A 23 -8.57 -2.98 -11.29
N ILE A 24 -8.04 -2.85 -10.06
CA ILE A 24 -8.85 -2.47 -8.88
C ILE A 24 -8.52 -1.04 -8.48
N VAL A 25 -9.51 -0.15 -8.67
CA VAL A 25 -9.40 1.26 -8.24
C VAL A 25 -9.56 1.32 -6.72
N GLN A 26 -8.60 1.92 -6.04
CA GLN A 26 -8.64 2.06 -4.59
C GLN A 26 -9.22 3.41 -4.15
N HIS A 27 -8.71 4.52 -4.67
CA HIS A 27 -9.13 5.88 -4.30
C HIS A 27 -9.25 6.77 -5.54
N HIS A 28 -10.33 6.68 -6.29
CA HIS A 28 -10.70 7.53 -7.44
C HIS A 28 -9.62 7.75 -8.53
N HIS A 29 -8.32 7.74 -8.17
CA HIS A 29 -7.21 8.09 -9.08
C HIS A 29 -5.98 7.19 -8.94
N SER A 30 -6.03 6.17 -8.09
CA SER A 30 -4.93 5.20 -7.94
C SER A 30 -5.47 3.78 -7.95
N THR A 31 -4.69 2.88 -8.51
CA THR A 31 -4.99 1.44 -8.46
C THR A 31 -4.38 0.86 -7.18
N ARG A 32 -4.87 -0.32 -6.76
CA ARG A 32 -4.28 -1.04 -5.63
C ARG A 32 -2.82 -1.40 -5.91
N LEU A 33 -2.47 -1.66 -7.16
CA LEU A 33 -1.09 -1.91 -7.57
C LEU A 33 -0.21 -0.69 -7.27
N GLU A 34 -0.64 0.49 -7.74
CA GLU A 34 0.08 1.76 -7.50
C GLU A 34 0.24 2.04 -6.01
N HIS A 35 -0.85 1.89 -5.25
CA HIS A 35 -0.84 2.09 -3.80
C HIS A 35 0.19 1.16 -3.13
N SER A 36 0.12 -0.15 -3.40
CA SER A 36 1.02 -1.15 -2.79
C SER A 36 2.48 -0.87 -3.13
N VAL A 37 2.78 -0.48 -4.38
CA VAL A 37 4.15 -0.12 -4.80
C VAL A 37 4.62 1.14 -4.07
N ASN A 38 3.76 2.16 -3.94
CA ASN A 38 4.09 3.40 -3.25
C ASN A 38 4.36 3.18 -1.75
N VAL A 39 3.52 2.38 -1.09
CA VAL A 39 3.70 2.00 0.33
C VAL A 39 5.02 1.23 0.49
N SER A 40 5.24 0.22 -0.34
CA SER A 40 6.44 -0.62 -0.34
C SER A 40 7.71 0.23 -0.51
N TYR A 41 7.76 1.07 -1.55
CA TYR A 41 8.96 1.86 -1.86
C TYR A 41 9.23 2.92 -0.79
N THR A 42 8.20 3.57 -0.28
CA THR A 42 8.35 4.59 0.77
C THR A 42 8.87 3.95 2.06
N SER A 43 8.28 2.82 2.46
CA SER A 43 8.69 2.06 3.65
C SER A 43 10.13 1.54 3.51
N TYR A 44 10.49 1.02 2.33
CA TYR A 44 11.84 0.58 1.99
C TYR A 44 12.86 1.71 2.22
N LYS A 45 12.58 2.91 1.71
CA LYS A 45 13.50 4.07 1.86
C LYS A 45 13.70 4.42 3.33
N ILE A 46 12.62 4.41 4.12
CA ILE A 46 12.67 4.72 5.55
C ILE A 46 13.50 3.67 6.27
N ALA A 47 13.19 2.39 6.06
CA ALA A 47 13.92 1.28 6.69
C ALA A 47 15.40 1.33 6.34
N LYS A 48 15.74 1.57 5.07
CA LYS A 48 17.14 1.69 4.61
C LYS A 48 17.87 2.85 5.29
N LYS A 49 17.20 4.00 5.42
CA LYS A 49 17.76 5.19 6.09
C LYS A 49 18.10 4.93 7.55
N PHE A 50 17.28 4.13 8.24
CA PHE A 50 17.48 3.81 9.66
C PHE A 50 18.29 2.53 9.90
N GLY A 51 18.81 1.88 8.85
CA GLY A 51 19.58 0.64 8.98
C GLY A 51 18.73 -0.55 9.44
N TRP A 52 17.42 -0.53 9.14
CA TRP A 52 16.50 -1.61 9.50
C TRP A 52 16.38 -2.61 8.35
N ASP A 53 15.59 -3.66 8.53
CA ASP A 53 15.44 -4.70 7.51
C ASP A 53 14.60 -4.17 6.33
N ALA A 54 15.29 -3.49 5.41
CA ALA A 54 14.66 -2.88 4.24
C ALA A 54 14.07 -3.92 3.27
N LYS A 55 14.69 -5.12 3.19
CA LYS A 55 14.21 -6.20 2.31
C LYS A 55 12.84 -6.71 2.76
N SER A 56 12.73 -7.11 4.03
CA SER A 56 11.45 -7.57 4.60
C SER A 56 10.40 -6.45 4.59
N THR A 57 10.82 -5.20 4.84
CA THR A 57 9.93 -4.03 4.79
C THR A 57 9.34 -3.83 3.38
N ALA A 58 10.18 -3.94 2.34
CA ALA A 58 9.74 -3.79 0.94
C ALA A 58 8.75 -4.88 0.56
N ARG A 59 9.09 -6.14 0.84
CA ARG A 59 8.26 -7.30 0.47
C ARG A 59 6.94 -7.29 1.24
N GLY A 60 7.00 -7.11 2.56
CA GLY A 60 5.80 -7.03 3.40
C GLY A 60 4.91 -5.85 3.01
N GLY A 61 5.52 -4.68 2.78
CA GLY A 61 4.79 -3.48 2.32
C GLY A 61 4.18 -3.62 0.93
N LEU A 62 4.77 -4.44 0.05
CA LEU A 62 4.17 -4.74 -1.25
C LEU A 62 2.96 -5.67 -1.11
N LEU A 63 3.03 -6.63 -0.20
CA LEU A 63 2.05 -7.70 -0.06
C LEU A 63 0.93 -7.40 0.94
N HIS A 64 1.00 -6.27 1.68
CA HIS A 64 0.09 -6.00 2.80
C HIS A 64 -1.39 -6.06 2.39
N ASP A 65 -1.74 -5.55 1.21
CA ASP A 65 -3.12 -5.51 0.69
C ASP A 65 -3.43 -6.61 -0.34
N PHE A 66 -2.44 -7.44 -0.68
CA PHE A 66 -2.57 -8.44 -1.73
C PHE A 66 -3.69 -9.46 -1.41
N PHE A 67 -3.88 -9.75 -0.14
CA PHE A 67 -4.87 -10.73 0.33
C PHE A 67 -6.31 -10.30 0.03
N LEU A 68 -6.61 -9.02 0.10
CA LEU A 68 -7.96 -8.50 -0.19
C LEU A 68 -8.42 -8.86 -1.61
N LEU A 69 -7.49 -9.04 -2.51
CA LEU A 69 -7.78 -9.45 -3.87
C LEU A 69 -8.16 -10.94 -4.00
N UNK A 70 -7.52 -11.55 -3.35
CA UNK A 70 -7.73 -12.87 -3.37
C UNK A 70 -9.06 -13.27 -2.93
N LEU A 71 -9.43 -12.62 -1.93
CA LEU A 71 -10.78 -12.84 -1.43
C LEU A 71 -11.86 -12.30 -2.39
N ALA A 72 -11.59 -11.20 -3.02
CA ALA A 72 -12.54 -10.56 -3.93
C ALA A 72 -12.67 -11.31 -5.27
N SER A 73 -11.64 -12.06 -5.68
CA SER A 73 -11.64 -12.74 -6.99
C SER A 73 -12.27 -14.14 -6.93
N ASP A 74 -12.22 -14.78 -5.77
CA ASP A 74 -12.78 -16.14 -5.60
C ASP A 74 -13.97 -16.08 -4.64
N UNK A 75 -14.80 -15.73 -4.91
CA UNK A 75 -15.92 -15.62 -4.28
C UNK A 75 -16.23 -16.52 -3.19
N ILE A 76 -15.26 -16.98 -2.93
CA ILE A 76 -15.34 -17.94 -1.83
C ILE A 76 -14.93 -17.26 -0.53
N UNK A 77 -15.84 -17.04 -0.07
CA UNK A 77 -15.63 -16.72 1.16
C UNK A 77 -15.99 -15.48 1.68
N GLN A 78 -17.13 -15.30 1.54
CA GLN A 78 -17.74 -14.15 2.19
C GLN A 78 -17.79 -14.27 3.72
N GLU A 79 -17.24 -15.33 4.26
CA GLU A 79 -17.50 -15.68 5.67
C GLU A 79 -16.39 -15.35 6.68
N SER A 80 -15.28 -14.74 6.33
CA SER A 80 -14.29 -14.58 7.40
C SER A 80 -13.26 -13.47 7.22
N CYS A 81 -13.71 -12.27 6.91
CA CYS A 81 -12.80 -11.10 6.96
C CYS A 81 -12.54 -10.60 8.39
N LEU A 82 -13.25 -11.11 9.38
CA LEU A 82 -13.17 -10.63 10.79
C LEU A 82 -12.24 -11.46 11.71
N GLY A 83 -11.68 -12.55 11.21
CA GLY A 83 -10.88 -13.43 12.06
C GLY A 83 -9.61 -13.98 11.45
N THR A 84 -9.15 -13.46 10.30
CA THR A 84 -8.22 -14.22 9.48
C THR A 84 -6.90 -13.54 9.15
N SER A 85 -6.26 -12.98 10.16
CA SER A 85 -4.87 -12.59 9.99
C SER A 85 -3.99 -13.83 9.63
N THR A 86 -4.29 -15.00 10.15
CA THR A 86 -3.55 -16.25 9.88
C THR A 86 -3.74 -16.74 8.43
N TYR A 87 -4.95 -16.60 7.89
CA TYR A 87 -5.26 -17.01 6.51
C TYR A 87 -4.58 -16.13 5.47
N CYS A 88 -4.49 -14.85 5.77
CA CYS A 88 -3.79 -13.87 4.93
C CYS A 88 -2.33 -14.29 4.71
N CYS A 89 -1.65 -14.66 5.78
CA CYS A 89 -0.24 -15.06 5.74
C CYS A 89 -0.03 -16.32 4.87
N SER A 90 -0.89 -17.34 5.02
CA SER A 90 -0.78 -18.58 4.24
C SER A 90 -0.99 -18.37 2.74
N UNK A 91 -1.68 -17.58 2.50
CA UNK A 91 -1.93 -17.29 1.21
C UNK A 91 -0.88 -16.57 0.56
N CYS A 92 -0.49 -15.65 1.25
CA CYS A 92 0.67 -14.91 0.79
C CYS A 92 1.91 -15.79 0.63
N GLN A 93 2.19 -16.63 1.56
CA GLN A 93 3.31 -17.58 1.50
C GLN A 93 3.20 -18.50 0.30
N LYS A 94 2.02 -19.08 0.07
CA LYS A 94 1.76 -19.97 -1.08
C LYS A 94 1.85 -19.22 -2.42
N ALA A 95 1.35 -17.97 -2.44
CA ALA A 95 1.34 -17.18 -3.68
C ALA A 95 2.69 -16.54 -4.00
N CYS A 96 3.47 -16.12 -2.97
CA CYS A 96 4.64 -15.27 -3.17
C CYS A 96 5.88 -15.63 -2.30
N UNK A 97 5.63 -16.65 -1.47
CA UNK A 97 6.65 -17.12 -0.81
C UNK A 97 7.15 -16.35 0.27
N SER A 98 6.35 -15.61 0.75
CA SER A 98 6.79 -14.90 1.93
C SER A 98 7.10 -15.90 3.05
N GLU A 99 8.34 -15.97 3.44
CA GLU A 99 8.80 -16.96 4.44
C GLU A 99 9.31 -16.30 5.73
N GLN A 100 9.39 -14.98 5.75
CA GLN A 100 10.01 -14.28 6.86
C GLN A 100 8.98 -13.81 7.89
N LYS A 101 9.25 -14.05 9.17
CA LYS A 101 8.41 -13.66 10.31
C LYS A 101 8.07 -12.15 10.33
N LYS A 102 8.99 -11.30 9.86
CA LYS A 102 8.75 -9.86 9.79
C LYS A 102 7.73 -9.52 8.71
N GLU A 103 7.83 -10.17 7.55
CA GLU A 103 6.87 -9.97 6.44
C GLU A 103 5.47 -10.41 6.88
N GLU A 104 5.41 -11.54 7.58
CA GLU A 104 4.17 -12.04 8.18
C GLU A 104 3.56 -11.03 9.14
N ASP A 105 4.35 -10.49 10.06
CA ASP A 105 3.87 -9.50 11.03
C ASP A 105 3.38 -8.22 10.33
N ILE A 106 4.10 -7.76 9.29
CA ILE A 106 3.69 -6.61 8.48
C ILE A 106 2.30 -6.86 7.87
N ILE A 107 2.14 -8.00 7.20
CA ILE A 107 0.88 -8.36 6.50
C ILE A 107 -0.28 -8.50 7.51
N LEU A 108 -0.03 -9.16 8.64
CA LEU A 108 -1.08 -9.43 9.64
C LEU A 108 -1.46 -8.18 10.45
N LYS A 109 -0.54 -7.23 10.62
CA LYS A 109 -0.71 -6.11 11.55
C LYS A 109 -0.81 -4.74 10.87
N HIS A 110 -0.79 -4.66 9.53
CA HIS A 110 -0.91 -3.36 8.83
C HIS A 110 -2.21 -2.62 9.19
N MET A 111 -3.26 -3.36 9.52
CA MET A 111 -4.56 -2.78 9.96
C MET A 111 -4.56 -2.29 11.41
N TRP A 112 -3.40 -2.25 12.09
CA TRP A 112 -3.32 -1.77 13.46
C TRP A 112 -3.86 -0.32 13.56
N GLY A 113 -4.67 -0.12 14.60
CA GLY A 113 -5.48 1.09 14.75
C GLY A 113 -6.95 0.82 14.45
N ALA A 114 -7.24 -0.12 13.54
CA ALA A 114 -8.56 -0.74 13.36
C ALA A 114 -8.64 -2.09 14.09
N THR A 115 -7.50 -2.72 14.37
CA THR A 115 -7.40 -3.97 15.12
C THR A 115 -6.66 -3.74 16.46
N ILE A 116 -6.93 -4.58 17.43
CA ILE A 116 -6.40 -4.45 18.81
C ILE A 116 -4.92 -4.84 18.89
N ALA A 117 -4.48 -5.83 18.08
CA ALA A 117 -3.14 -6.41 18.19
C ALA A 117 -2.07 -5.51 17.55
N PRO A 118 -1.15 -4.93 18.33
CA PRO A 118 -0.11 -4.05 17.77
C PRO A 118 0.93 -4.82 16.97
N PRO A 119 1.62 -4.15 16.05
CA PRO A 119 2.79 -4.72 15.39
C PRO A 119 3.87 -5.13 16.39
N LYS A 120 4.62 -6.17 16.05
CA LYS A 120 5.73 -6.67 16.87
C LYS A 120 7.06 -6.05 16.47
N TYR A 121 7.22 -5.77 15.18
CA TYR A 121 8.48 -5.28 14.62
C TYR A 121 8.35 -3.81 14.20
N LYS A 122 9.45 -3.07 14.33
CA LYS A 122 9.55 -1.66 13.91
C LYS A 122 9.25 -1.49 12.41
N GLU A 123 9.59 -2.49 11.61
CA GLU A 123 9.28 -2.54 10.19
C GLU A 123 7.78 -2.55 9.94
N SER A 124 7.03 -3.28 10.76
CA SER A 124 5.56 -3.33 10.69
C SER A 124 4.93 -1.98 11.03
N TYR A 125 5.45 -1.29 12.06
CA TYR A 125 5.00 0.06 12.40
C TYR A 125 5.18 1.03 11.23
N ILE A 126 6.36 0.98 10.56
CA ILE A 126 6.64 1.85 9.41
C ILE A 126 5.62 1.59 8.30
N VAL A 127 5.42 0.33 7.92
CA VAL A 127 4.49 0.00 6.83
C VAL A 127 3.07 0.48 7.18
N THR A 128 2.61 0.23 8.41
CA THR A 128 1.30 0.69 8.90
C THR A 128 1.16 2.22 8.79
N MET A 129 2.16 2.97 9.20
CA MET A 129 2.11 4.45 9.17
C MET A 129 2.19 4.98 7.74
N VAL A 130 3.03 4.37 6.89
CA VAL A 130 3.18 4.76 5.48
C VAL A 130 1.91 4.43 4.69
N ASP A 131 1.28 3.30 4.97
CA ASP A 131 0.00 2.91 4.38
C ASP A 131 -1.06 4.00 4.66
N LYS A 132 -1.24 4.37 5.93
CA LYS A 132 -2.19 5.43 6.33
C LYS A 132 -1.86 6.77 5.67
N TYR A 133 -0.57 7.12 5.60
CA TYR A 133 -0.11 8.35 4.92
C TYR A 133 -0.53 8.34 3.44
N TRP A 134 -0.28 7.24 2.71
CA TRP A 134 -0.64 7.14 1.29
C TRP A 134 -2.16 7.14 1.10
N ALA A 135 -2.92 6.44 1.95
CA ALA A 135 -4.38 6.44 1.90
C ALA A 135 -4.95 7.86 2.04
N VAL A 136 -4.46 8.64 3.02
CA VAL A 136 -4.87 10.04 3.23
C VAL A 136 -4.45 10.92 2.03
N LYS A 137 -3.23 10.76 1.55
CA LYS A 137 -2.70 11.53 0.42
C LYS A 137 -3.51 11.27 -0.86
N GLU A 138 -3.84 10.03 -1.13
CA GLU A 138 -4.63 9.63 -2.31
C GLU A 138 -6.07 10.16 -2.20
N ALA A 139 -6.69 10.04 -1.03
CA ALA A 139 -8.03 10.57 -0.77
C ALA A 139 -8.07 12.10 -0.88
N ALA A 140 -7.01 12.80 -0.49
CA ALA A 140 -6.93 14.28 -0.54
C ALA A 140 -6.62 14.81 -1.95
N THR A 141 -6.14 13.99 -2.88
CA THR A 141 -5.69 14.45 -4.21
C THR A 141 -6.82 15.12 -5.01
N PRO A 142 -8.05 14.59 -5.10
CA PRO A 142 -9.14 15.27 -5.81
C PRO A 142 -9.45 16.64 -5.23
N LEU A 143 -9.45 16.77 -3.91
CA LEU A 143 -9.73 18.03 -3.22
C LEU A 143 -8.65 19.08 -3.54
N ARG A 144 -7.38 18.69 -3.51
CA ARG A 144 -6.25 19.57 -3.84
C ARG A 144 -6.35 20.05 -5.30
N LYS A 145 -6.68 19.17 -6.26
CA LYS A 145 -6.90 19.53 -7.66
C LYS A 145 -8.04 20.53 -7.80
N ARG A 146 -9.16 20.29 -7.09
CA ARG A 146 -10.33 21.18 -7.10
C ARG A 146 -10.01 22.57 -6.56
N ILE A 147 -9.28 22.66 -5.45
CA ILE A 147 -8.84 23.93 -4.83
C ILE A 147 -7.89 24.68 -5.77
N LYS A 148 -6.91 23.98 -6.38
CA LYS A 148 -5.96 24.57 -7.31
C LYS A 148 -6.69 25.17 -8.53
N ASN A 149 -7.65 24.44 -9.09
CA ASN A 149 -8.44 24.91 -10.23
C ASN A 149 -9.28 26.15 -9.87
N ARG A 150 -9.94 26.16 -8.70
CA ARG A 150 -10.71 27.32 -8.21
C ARG A 150 -9.81 28.56 -8.06
N LYS A 151 -8.62 28.42 -7.51
CA LYS A 151 -7.66 29.52 -7.37
C LYS A 151 -7.20 30.03 -8.73
N PHE A 152 -6.95 29.14 -9.68
CA PHE A 152 -6.53 29.49 -11.04
C PHE A 152 -7.63 30.30 -11.76
N PHE A 153 -8.88 29.82 -11.73
CA PHE A 153 -10.02 30.54 -12.32
C PHE A 153 -10.22 31.91 -11.68
N ARG A 154 -10.18 31.98 -10.34
CA ARG A 154 -10.34 33.26 -9.60
C ARG A 154 -9.28 34.29 -10.01
N ARG A 155 -8.02 33.85 -10.21
CA ARG A 155 -6.94 34.74 -10.66
C ARG A 155 -7.20 35.26 -12.07
N LYS A 156 -7.68 34.43 -12.99
CA LYS A 156 -8.01 34.87 -14.35
C LYS A 156 -9.15 35.88 -14.39
N THR A 157 -10.18 35.69 -13.60
CA THR A 157 -11.32 36.61 -13.52
C THR A 157 -10.90 37.99 -13.01
N LEU A 158 -10.02 38.04 -12.02
CA LEU A 158 -9.50 39.32 -11.49
C LEU A 158 -8.65 40.10 -12.51
N GLN A 159 -7.92 39.38 -13.38
CA GLN A 159 -7.10 40.03 -14.42
C GLN A 159 -7.95 40.57 -15.58
N SER A 160 -9.09 39.97 -15.88
CA SER A 160 -9.98 40.42 -16.99
C SER A 160 -10.80 41.69 -16.64
N HIS A 161 -10.85 42.08 -15.36
CA HIS A 161 -11.57 43.29 -14.94
C HIS A 161 -10.66 44.54 -14.84
N HIS A 162 -9.36 44.40 -15.19
CA HIS A 162 -8.40 45.50 -15.19
C HIS A 162 -7.93 45.91 -16.61
N GLN A 163 -8.64 45.45 -17.65
CA GLN A 163 -8.49 45.91 -19.02
C GLN A 163 -9.76 46.63 -19.46
#